data_1e49a71234872762ccf2a7a29b76ea52
#
_entry.id   1e49a71234872762ccf2a7a29b76ea52
#
_cell.length_a   1.000
_cell.length_b   1.000
_cell.length_c   1.000
_cell.angle_alpha   90.00
_cell.angle_beta   90.00
_cell.angle_gamma   90.00
#
_symmetry.space_group_name_H-M   'P 1'
#
loop_
_entity.id
_entity.type
_entity.pdbx_description
1 polymer ?
#
loop_
_entity_poly.entity_id
_entity_poly.type
_entity_poly.pdbx_seq_one_letter_code
_entity_poly.pdbx_strand_id
1 'polypeptide(L)'
;MATIRERHDPWSSDLTYIIGHQRPDMDAIASAVGYAWCLSETTDQKVISARAGQVGAQAAFALGYFGVRPPRVLSSAAPTFAHVAEAQPPVHPWDTLAEPMARLALGERLVPVAEESGKLLGGLTPLALARAYAQIASGEIRASDQNCRTFVEDLPKLPGSDRIRDRRGALLRGGGEEFLVVTDEGRYLGTTNRQSLLEPPRAKLILVDHNELAQAVPGADEAEIVGVLDHHRLGNASTVLPIPFVVEPVGSTSTLVAEACRRFAAVPPLEIAGLLLSGILSDTIVFRSPTTTGRDQSAALWLAGLCKVDIPDYGQHLLQASPGMADRSADDIVDSDRKTYEMAGKSVSVAQVEVTSLQELPERKEDLLAALEARVEKENLALICLMVTDVVTIQSHLLCRGDLAIRAGLPFARQGPSEFELGSIVSRKKQLVPALQGALEDLE
;
A
#
# COMPACT_ATOMS: atom_id res chain seq x y z
N MET A 1 10.25 -25.72 15.16
CA MET A 1 9.87 -24.39 15.70
C MET A 1 10.40 -23.37 14.70
N ALA A 2 9.54 -22.84 13.80
CA ALA A 2 9.91 -21.71 12.98
C ALA A 2 10.14 -20.51 13.93
N THR A 3 11.32 -19.95 13.89
CA THR A 3 11.72 -18.85 14.74
C THR A 3 10.77 -17.66 14.51
N ILE A 4 10.39 -16.98 15.57
CA ILE A 4 9.54 -15.75 15.57
C ILE A 4 10.00 -14.70 14.54
N ARG A 5 11.29 -14.72 14.16
CA ARG A 5 11.88 -13.90 13.09
C ARG A 5 11.21 -14.07 11.72
N GLU A 6 10.80 -15.29 11.32
CA GLU A 6 10.19 -15.52 10.00
C GLU A 6 8.77 -14.92 9.85
N ARG A 7 8.11 -14.54 10.95
CA ARG A 7 6.77 -13.95 10.92
C ARG A 7 6.76 -12.41 10.94
N HIS A 8 7.88 -11.75 11.32
CA HIS A 8 7.90 -10.30 11.57
C HIS A 8 9.05 -9.55 10.90
N ASP A 9 9.85 -10.18 10.05
CA ASP A 9 10.87 -9.48 9.26
C ASP A 9 10.42 -9.33 7.80
N PRO A 10 9.53 -8.37 7.50
CA PRO A 10 9.20 -8.03 6.14
C PRO A 10 10.32 -7.24 5.43
N TRP A 11 11.31 -6.71 6.18
CA TRP A 11 12.26 -5.74 5.64
C TRP A 11 13.71 -6.17 5.85
N SER A 12 14.10 -7.26 5.17
CA SER A 12 15.54 -7.47 4.99
C SER A 12 16.08 -6.28 4.17
N SER A 13 17.21 -5.71 4.58
CA SER A 13 17.87 -4.58 3.91
C SER A 13 18.10 -4.81 2.41
N ASP A 14 18.05 -6.08 1.98
CA ASP A 14 18.29 -6.52 0.62
C ASP A 14 17.02 -6.74 -0.21
N LEU A 15 15.83 -6.66 0.39
CA LEU A 15 14.57 -6.94 -0.31
C LEU A 15 13.90 -5.64 -0.77
N THR A 16 13.58 -5.57 -2.06
CA THR A 16 12.83 -4.47 -2.66
C THR A 16 11.42 -4.92 -3.02
N TYR A 17 10.42 -4.15 -2.57
CA TYR A 17 9.02 -4.39 -2.90
C TYR A 17 8.62 -3.61 -4.15
N ILE A 18 8.04 -4.28 -5.12
CA ILE A 18 7.43 -3.65 -6.29
C ILE A 18 5.93 -3.59 -6.03
N ILE A 19 5.40 -2.36 -5.94
CA ILE A 19 4.07 -2.14 -5.38
C ILE A 19 3.29 -1.08 -6.17
N GLY A 20 2.04 -1.42 -6.49
CA GLY A 20 1.07 -0.48 -7.05
C GLY A 20 0.43 0.42 -5.99
N HIS A 21 -0.52 1.24 -6.41
CA HIS A 21 -1.23 2.19 -5.54
C HIS A 21 -2.10 1.49 -4.46
N GLN A 22 -2.59 2.27 -3.47
CA GLN A 22 -3.34 1.77 -2.29
C GLN A 22 -4.59 0.97 -2.62
N ARG A 23 -5.26 1.29 -3.73
CA ARG A 23 -6.46 0.61 -4.22
C ARG A 23 -6.13 -0.07 -5.53
N PRO A 24 -5.37 -1.18 -5.50
CA PRO A 24 -4.78 -1.73 -6.70
C PRO A 24 -5.86 -2.25 -7.65
N ASP A 25 -5.85 -1.73 -8.87
CA ASP A 25 -6.63 -2.22 -9.99
C ASP A 25 -5.90 -3.36 -10.73
N MET A 26 -6.33 -3.68 -11.94
CA MET A 26 -5.73 -4.76 -12.71
C MET A 26 -4.31 -4.42 -13.16
N ASP A 27 -4.06 -3.17 -13.59
CA ASP A 27 -2.75 -2.74 -14.08
C ASP A 27 -1.73 -2.63 -12.93
N ALA A 28 -2.13 -2.10 -11.78
CA ALA A 28 -1.30 -2.04 -10.58
C ALA A 28 -0.84 -3.44 -10.11
N ILE A 29 -1.72 -4.45 -10.19
CA ILE A 29 -1.37 -5.84 -9.84
C ILE A 29 -0.48 -6.46 -10.91
N ALA A 30 -0.84 -6.32 -12.19
CA ALA A 30 -0.12 -6.91 -13.30
C ALA A 30 1.29 -6.34 -13.44
N SER A 31 1.42 -5.01 -13.37
CA SER A 31 2.71 -4.33 -13.45
C SER A 31 3.61 -4.67 -12.27
N ALA A 32 3.08 -4.78 -11.04
CA ALA A 32 3.87 -5.19 -9.87
C ALA A 32 4.41 -6.61 -10.02
N VAL A 33 3.58 -7.57 -10.44
CA VAL A 33 4.00 -8.96 -10.63
C VAL A 33 4.96 -9.10 -11.81
N GLY A 34 4.61 -8.51 -12.96
CA GLY A 34 5.41 -8.60 -14.17
C GLY A 34 6.78 -7.93 -14.02
N TYR A 35 6.84 -6.77 -13.37
CA TYR A 35 8.11 -6.07 -13.18
C TYR A 35 8.99 -6.75 -12.14
N ALA A 36 8.41 -7.33 -11.07
CA ALA A 36 9.14 -8.16 -10.12
C ALA A 36 9.78 -9.37 -10.82
N TRP A 37 9.01 -10.05 -11.67
CA TRP A 37 9.53 -11.14 -12.48
C TRP A 37 10.66 -10.66 -13.41
N CYS A 38 10.44 -9.58 -14.16
CA CYS A 38 11.42 -9.04 -15.10
C CYS A 38 12.75 -8.72 -14.41
N LEU A 39 12.72 -8.03 -13.27
CA LEU A 39 13.93 -7.68 -12.53
C LEU A 39 14.61 -8.91 -11.92
N SER A 40 13.87 -9.90 -11.45
CA SER A 40 14.46 -11.13 -10.92
C SER A 40 15.19 -11.97 -11.97
N GLU A 41 14.75 -11.91 -13.24
CA GLU A 41 15.41 -12.62 -14.34
C GLU A 41 16.60 -11.85 -14.93
N THR A 42 16.65 -10.53 -14.74
CA THR A 42 17.60 -9.66 -15.46
C THR A 42 18.62 -8.98 -14.55
N THR A 43 18.44 -9.07 -13.25
CA THR A 43 19.32 -8.45 -12.25
C THR A 43 19.51 -9.38 -11.04
N ASP A 44 20.55 -9.09 -10.25
CA ASP A 44 20.79 -9.80 -8.97
C ASP A 44 19.96 -9.21 -7.79
N GLN A 45 19.02 -8.30 -8.07
CA GLN A 45 18.21 -7.68 -7.04
C GLN A 45 17.21 -8.68 -6.46
N LYS A 46 17.13 -8.73 -5.15
CA LYS A 46 16.06 -9.47 -4.46
C LYS A 46 14.79 -8.63 -4.48
N VAL A 47 13.87 -8.97 -5.36
CA VAL A 47 12.61 -8.25 -5.55
C VAL A 47 11.42 -9.16 -5.26
N ILE A 48 10.32 -8.56 -4.80
CA ILE A 48 9.05 -9.24 -4.59
C ILE A 48 7.90 -8.33 -4.95
N SER A 49 6.89 -8.88 -5.63
CA SER A 49 5.65 -8.14 -5.88
C SER A 49 4.82 -8.00 -4.60
N ALA A 50 4.29 -6.79 -4.39
CA ALA A 50 3.44 -6.49 -3.25
C ALA A 50 2.18 -5.71 -3.67
N ARG A 51 1.20 -5.69 -2.78
CA ARG A 51 -0.03 -4.89 -2.91
C ARG A 51 -0.37 -4.24 -1.58
N ALA A 52 -0.88 -3.02 -1.62
CA ALA A 52 -1.29 -2.28 -0.44
C ALA A 52 -2.76 -2.57 -0.03
N GLY A 53 -3.62 -2.94 -0.99
CA GLY A 53 -5.05 -3.15 -0.82
C GLY A 53 -5.53 -4.54 -1.21
N GLN A 54 -6.84 -4.72 -1.22
CA GLN A 54 -7.49 -5.94 -1.69
C GLN A 54 -7.35 -6.08 -3.21
N VAL A 55 -7.36 -7.32 -3.69
CA VAL A 55 -7.37 -7.62 -5.12
C VAL A 55 -8.77 -7.35 -5.67
N GLY A 56 -8.88 -6.48 -6.66
CA GLY A 56 -10.13 -6.22 -7.37
C GLY A 56 -10.59 -7.41 -8.21
N ALA A 57 -11.85 -7.39 -8.66
CA ALA A 57 -12.46 -8.54 -9.32
C ALA A 57 -11.78 -8.91 -10.65
N GLN A 58 -11.44 -7.94 -11.50
CA GLN A 58 -10.68 -8.20 -12.73
C GLN A 58 -9.31 -8.82 -12.44
N ALA A 59 -8.61 -8.29 -11.44
CA ALA A 59 -7.32 -8.85 -11.04
C ALA A 59 -7.47 -10.26 -10.45
N ALA A 60 -8.51 -10.51 -9.66
CA ALA A 60 -8.81 -11.86 -9.15
C ALA A 60 -9.12 -12.84 -10.28
N PHE A 61 -9.90 -12.42 -11.28
CA PHE A 61 -10.18 -13.21 -12.47
C PHE A 61 -8.89 -13.55 -13.22
N ALA A 62 -8.05 -12.56 -13.55
CA ALA A 62 -6.83 -12.77 -14.31
C ALA A 62 -5.81 -13.65 -13.55
N LEU A 63 -5.63 -13.41 -12.25
CA LEU A 63 -4.78 -14.24 -11.38
C LEU A 63 -5.25 -15.71 -11.37
N GLY A 64 -6.57 -15.92 -11.25
CA GLY A 64 -7.17 -17.26 -11.31
C GLY A 64 -7.04 -17.91 -12.67
N TYR A 65 -7.29 -17.17 -13.74
CA TYR A 65 -7.24 -17.67 -15.12
C TYR A 65 -5.83 -18.15 -15.51
N PHE A 66 -4.80 -17.40 -15.12
CA PHE A 66 -3.41 -17.73 -15.42
C PHE A 66 -2.70 -18.52 -14.29
N GLY A 67 -3.40 -18.85 -13.20
CA GLY A 67 -2.83 -19.63 -12.10
C GLY A 67 -1.75 -18.92 -11.29
N VAL A 68 -1.76 -17.60 -11.23
CA VAL A 68 -0.79 -16.78 -10.50
C VAL A 68 -1.27 -16.48 -9.08
N ARG A 69 -0.38 -16.61 -8.10
CA ARG A 69 -0.71 -16.23 -6.72
C ARG A 69 -0.79 -14.69 -6.59
N PRO A 70 -1.74 -14.18 -5.81
CA PRO A 70 -1.79 -12.75 -5.51
C PRO A 70 -0.46 -12.24 -4.92
N PRO A 71 -0.07 -10.99 -5.23
CA PRO A 71 1.10 -10.36 -4.61
C PRO A 71 0.98 -10.33 -3.08
N ARG A 72 2.13 -10.31 -2.39
CA ARG A 72 2.20 -10.22 -0.94
C ARG A 72 1.51 -8.94 -0.44
N VAL A 73 0.76 -9.05 0.66
CA VAL A 73 0.18 -7.86 1.31
C VAL A 73 1.28 -7.08 2.03
N LEU A 74 1.39 -5.81 1.74
CA LEU A 74 2.17 -4.82 2.48
C LEU A 74 1.21 -3.70 2.90
N SER A 75 0.66 -3.80 4.10
CA SER A 75 -0.35 -2.85 4.59
C SER A 75 0.25 -1.51 5.02
N SER A 76 1.53 -1.47 5.34
CA SER A 76 2.27 -0.26 5.69
C SER A 76 3.76 -0.44 5.38
N ALA A 77 4.40 0.63 4.94
CA ALA A 77 5.85 0.74 4.77
C ALA A 77 6.51 1.55 5.91
N ALA A 78 5.73 1.95 6.94
CA ALA A 78 6.25 2.68 8.08
C ALA A 78 7.03 1.76 9.04
N PRO A 79 8.23 2.15 9.51
CA PRO A 79 8.97 1.39 10.49
C PRO A 79 8.23 1.30 11.83
N THR A 80 8.15 0.09 12.38
CA THR A 80 7.57 -0.19 13.71
C THR A 80 8.64 -0.72 14.66
N PHE A 81 8.33 -0.80 15.97
CA PHE A 81 9.29 -1.32 16.93
C PHE A 81 9.64 -2.80 16.69
N ALA A 82 8.73 -3.58 16.09
CA ALA A 82 9.04 -4.95 15.71
C ALA A 82 10.19 -5.06 14.70
N HIS A 83 10.37 -4.05 13.81
CA HIS A 83 11.44 -4.05 12.81
C HIS A 83 12.84 -3.76 13.40
N VAL A 84 12.90 -3.20 14.60
CA VAL A 84 14.15 -2.89 15.33
C VAL A 84 14.33 -3.74 16.58
N ALA A 85 13.43 -4.72 16.79
CA ALA A 85 13.53 -5.64 17.92
C ALA A 85 14.60 -6.69 17.65
N GLU A 86 15.66 -6.68 18.43
CA GLU A 86 16.69 -7.71 18.43
C GLU A 86 16.29 -8.84 19.37
N ALA A 87 16.23 -10.05 18.85
CA ALA A 87 15.88 -11.22 19.66
C ALA A 87 17.04 -11.57 20.61
N GLN A 88 16.85 -11.28 21.88
CA GLN A 88 17.73 -11.71 22.96
C GLN A 88 16.99 -12.76 23.81
N PRO A 89 17.61 -13.87 24.22
CA PRO A 89 16.95 -14.84 25.10
C PRO A 89 16.64 -14.20 26.45
N PRO A 90 15.38 -14.22 26.93
CA PRO A 90 15.04 -13.77 28.26
C PRO A 90 15.51 -14.78 29.31
N VAL A 91 15.81 -14.28 30.51
CA VAL A 91 16.01 -15.14 31.69
C VAL A 91 14.68 -15.35 32.43
N HIS A 92 14.57 -16.46 33.16
CA HIS A 92 13.37 -16.74 33.95
C HIS A 92 13.37 -15.94 35.26
N PRO A 93 12.23 -15.50 35.78
CA PRO A 93 12.15 -14.71 37.00
C PRO A 93 12.83 -15.36 38.22
N TRP A 94 12.79 -16.68 38.27
CA TRP A 94 13.36 -17.47 39.39
C TRP A 94 14.81 -17.93 39.16
N ASP A 95 15.41 -17.59 38.02
CA ASP A 95 16.82 -17.87 37.78
C ASP A 95 17.71 -17.02 38.72
N THR A 96 18.90 -17.53 39.00
CA THR A 96 19.91 -16.79 39.76
C THR A 96 20.48 -15.64 38.94
N LEU A 97 21.10 -14.67 39.61
CA LEU A 97 21.73 -13.52 38.94
C LEU A 97 23.01 -13.88 38.17
N ALA A 98 23.51 -15.14 38.25
CA ALA A 98 24.77 -15.52 37.63
C ALA A 98 24.78 -15.33 36.09
N GLU A 99 23.73 -15.77 35.38
CA GLU A 99 23.62 -15.61 33.92
C GLU A 99 23.50 -14.14 33.53
N PRO A 100 22.54 -13.35 34.05
CA PRO A 100 22.47 -11.92 33.75
C PRO A 100 23.76 -11.16 34.02
N MET A 101 24.42 -11.44 35.14
CA MET A 101 25.72 -10.83 35.48
C MET A 101 26.78 -11.15 34.42
N ALA A 102 26.89 -12.39 33.99
CA ALA A 102 27.83 -12.80 32.95
C ALA A 102 27.55 -12.09 31.62
N ARG A 103 26.28 -12.00 31.22
CA ARG A 103 25.86 -11.35 29.96
C ARG A 103 26.13 -9.84 29.98
N LEU A 104 25.80 -9.15 31.08
CA LEU A 104 26.07 -7.72 31.24
C LEU A 104 27.58 -7.44 31.34
N ALA A 105 28.35 -8.33 31.96
CA ALA A 105 29.83 -8.22 32.00
C ALA A 105 30.46 -8.39 30.60
N LEU A 106 29.83 -9.11 29.70
CA LEU A 106 30.24 -9.28 28.30
C LEU A 106 29.78 -8.13 27.39
N GLY A 107 29.09 -7.12 27.94
CA GLY A 107 28.73 -5.90 27.21
C GLY A 107 27.26 -5.78 26.82
N GLU A 108 26.40 -6.75 27.15
CA GLU A 108 24.95 -6.53 27.01
C GLU A 108 24.54 -5.37 27.94
N ARG A 109 23.62 -4.55 27.51
CA ARG A 109 23.17 -3.39 28.31
C ARG A 109 21.86 -3.65 29.05
N LEU A 110 21.14 -4.68 28.64
CA LEU A 110 19.85 -5.06 29.17
C LEU A 110 19.66 -6.56 29.01
N VAL A 111 19.27 -7.26 30.08
CA VAL A 111 18.86 -8.67 30.04
C VAL A 111 17.36 -8.74 30.33
N PRO A 112 16.52 -9.17 29.37
CA PRO A 112 15.09 -9.27 29.57
C PRO A 112 14.72 -10.39 30.55
N VAL A 113 13.67 -10.17 31.35
CA VAL A 113 13.12 -11.15 32.30
C VAL A 113 11.69 -11.47 31.92
N ALA A 114 11.43 -12.73 31.54
CA ALA A 114 10.11 -13.17 31.12
C ALA A 114 9.70 -14.53 31.71
N GLU A 115 8.42 -14.73 31.89
CA GLU A 115 7.85 -16.03 32.31
C GLU A 115 7.88 -17.05 31.15
N GLU A 116 7.72 -18.34 31.45
CA GLU A 116 7.59 -19.41 30.44
C GLU A 116 6.43 -19.15 29.45
N SER A 117 5.39 -18.45 29.89
CA SER A 117 4.27 -18.00 29.06
C SER A 117 4.68 -16.99 27.98
N GLY A 118 5.90 -16.46 28.05
CA GLY A 118 6.41 -15.35 27.25
C GLY A 118 6.02 -13.97 27.77
N LYS A 119 5.29 -13.86 28.88
CA LYS A 119 4.91 -12.60 29.51
C LYS A 119 6.15 -11.89 30.03
N LEU A 120 6.40 -10.69 29.52
CA LEU A 120 7.53 -9.86 29.94
C LEU A 120 7.26 -9.19 31.30
N LEU A 121 8.17 -9.38 32.26
CA LEU A 121 8.14 -8.69 33.54
C LEU A 121 8.88 -7.35 33.47
N GLY A 122 10.08 -7.34 32.92
CA GLY A 122 10.95 -6.18 32.81
C GLY A 122 12.34 -6.58 32.37
N GLY A 123 13.36 -5.89 32.86
CA GLY A 123 14.74 -6.19 32.49
C GLY A 123 15.71 -5.94 33.63
N LEU A 124 16.90 -6.52 33.52
CA LEU A 124 18.02 -6.29 34.42
C LEU A 124 19.07 -5.45 33.72
N THR A 125 19.41 -4.30 34.30
CA THR A 125 20.43 -3.37 33.80
C THR A 125 21.71 -3.51 34.63
N PRO A 126 22.89 -3.01 34.17
CA PRO A 126 24.07 -2.92 34.99
C PRO A 126 23.84 -2.17 36.31
N LEU A 127 22.97 -1.14 36.33
CA LEU A 127 22.60 -0.40 37.50
C LEU A 127 21.76 -1.22 38.48
N ALA A 128 20.79 -2.01 37.95
CA ALA A 128 20.01 -2.94 38.77
C ALA A 128 20.91 -3.94 39.49
N LEU A 129 21.91 -4.49 38.77
CA LEU A 129 22.87 -5.42 39.40
C LEU A 129 23.80 -4.76 40.39
N ALA A 130 24.24 -3.52 40.15
CA ALA A 130 25.05 -2.78 41.14
C ALA A 130 24.26 -2.54 42.42
N ARG A 131 22.99 -2.19 42.34
CA ARG A 131 22.08 -2.08 43.50
C ARG A 131 21.86 -3.42 44.19
N ALA A 132 21.63 -4.49 43.40
CA ALA A 132 21.50 -5.84 43.93
C ALA A 132 22.73 -6.23 44.75
N TYR A 133 23.94 -6.00 44.23
CA TYR A 133 25.18 -6.29 44.91
C TYR A 133 25.29 -5.52 46.23
N ALA A 134 24.95 -4.22 46.24
CA ALA A 134 25.00 -3.40 47.49
C ALA A 134 24.02 -3.93 48.53
N GLN A 135 22.81 -4.30 48.16
CA GLN A 135 21.78 -4.83 49.08
C GLN A 135 22.11 -6.23 49.60
N ILE A 136 22.73 -7.07 48.77
CA ILE A 136 23.22 -8.38 49.20
C ILE A 136 24.39 -8.20 50.20
N ALA A 137 25.35 -7.31 49.91
CA ALA A 137 26.50 -7.07 50.71
C ALA A 137 26.16 -6.44 52.08
N SER A 138 25.11 -5.60 52.17
CA SER A 138 24.60 -5.04 53.41
C SER A 138 23.76 -6.02 54.24
N GLY A 139 23.39 -7.18 53.67
CA GLY A 139 22.53 -8.16 54.33
C GLY A 139 21.05 -7.79 54.34
N GLU A 140 20.63 -6.82 53.52
CA GLU A 140 19.25 -6.40 53.39
C GLU A 140 18.39 -7.47 52.70
N ILE A 141 19.02 -8.29 51.81
CA ILE A 141 18.36 -9.34 51.04
C ILE A 141 18.90 -10.70 51.44
N ARG A 142 17.97 -11.65 51.69
CA ARG A 142 18.30 -13.02 52.05
C ARG A 142 18.83 -13.78 50.82
N ALA A 143 19.68 -14.76 51.06
CA ALA A 143 20.24 -15.59 50.02
C ALA A 143 19.13 -16.31 49.18
N SER A 144 17.98 -16.65 49.79
CA SER A 144 16.83 -17.26 49.14
C SER A 144 16.15 -16.35 48.12
N ASP A 145 16.33 -15.04 48.26
CA ASP A 145 15.64 -14.02 47.46
C ASP A 145 16.52 -13.42 46.37
N GLN A 146 17.72 -13.99 46.18
CA GLN A 146 18.73 -13.55 45.18
C GLN A 146 18.41 -14.15 43.78
N ASN A 147 17.22 -13.83 43.25
CA ASN A 147 16.78 -14.24 41.93
C ASN A 147 16.46 -13.02 41.05
N CYS A 148 16.27 -13.26 39.76
CA CYS A 148 16.01 -12.21 38.76
C CYS A 148 14.75 -11.39 39.09
N ARG A 149 13.71 -12.03 39.63
CA ARG A 149 12.45 -11.36 39.96
C ARG A 149 12.62 -10.24 41.03
N THR A 150 13.52 -10.46 41.97
CA THR A 150 13.76 -9.50 43.07
C THR A 150 14.36 -8.17 42.57
N PHE A 151 15.14 -8.22 41.48
CA PHE A 151 15.90 -7.08 40.98
C PHE A 151 15.47 -6.58 39.61
N VAL A 152 14.41 -7.18 39.02
CA VAL A 152 13.90 -6.74 37.74
C VAL A 152 13.37 -5.30 37.82
N GLU A 153 13.79 -4.47 36.87
CA GLU A 153 13.30 -3.10 36.72
C GLU A 153 12.13 -3.08 35.75
N ASP A 154 11.06 -2.34 36.10
CA ASP A 154 9.94 -2.11 35.16
C ASP A 154 10.34 -1.03 34.17
N LEU A 155 10.87 -1.45 33.05
CA LEU A 155 11.30 -0.59 31.96
C LEU A 155 10.16 -0.35 30.96
N PRO A 156 10.22 0.75 30.19
CA PRO A 156 9.25 1.01 29.14
C PRO A 156 9.10 -0.16 28.16
N LYS A 157 7.87 -0.66 28.00
CA LYS A 157 7.50 -1.72 27.06
C LYS A 157 6.88 -1.09 25.83
N LEU A 158 7.46 -1.34 24.68
CA LEU A 158 7.06 -0.77 23.39
C LEU A 158 6.28 -1.81 22.59
N PRO A 159 5.00 -1.57 22.27
CA PRO A 159 4.27 -2.45 21.37
C PRO A 159 4.98 -2.55 20.01
N GLY A 160 5.22 -3.77 19.55
CA GLY A 160 5.91 -4.02 18.29
C GLY A 160 5.20 -3.46 17.07
N SER A 161 3.86 -3.34 17.15
CA SER A 161 3.00 -2.77 16.12
C SER A 161 3.06 -1.24 16.03
N ASP A 162 3.48 -0.54 17.10
CA ASP A 162 3.55 0.92 17.13
C ASP A 162 4.61 1.45 16.15
N ARG A 163 4.27 2.56 15.45
CA ARG A 163 5.21 3.25 14.55
C ARG A 163 6.28 3.97 15.36
N ILE A 164 7.54 3.78 14.96
CA ILE A 164 8.68 4.41 15.62
C ILE A 164 8.55 5.94 15.62
N ARG A 165 8.16 6.54 14.48
CA ARG A 165 8.02 7.99 14.31
C ARG A 165 7.12 8.63 15.35
N ASP A 166 6.04 7.96 15.73
CA ASP A 166 5.01 8.53 16.62
C ASP A 166 5.49 8.63 18.07
N ARG A 167 6.41 7.75 18.49
CA ARG A 167 6.89 7.67 19.87
C ARG A 167 8.35 8.06 20.06
N ARG A 168 9.14 8.03 18.99
CA ARG A 168 10.59 8.28 19.03
C ARG A 168 10.96 9.55 19.77
N GLY A 169 10.29 10.67 19.49
CA GLY A 169 10.60 11.95 20.12
C GLY A 169 10.44 11.95 21.64
N ALA A 170 9.41 11.29 22.18
CA ALA A 170 9.21 11.15 23.62
C ALA A 170 10.26 10.23 24.25
N LEU A 171 10.56 9.10 23.63
CA LEU A 171 11.55 8.12 24.11
C LEU A 171 12.95 8.74 24.17
N LEU A 172 13.35 9.48 23.15
CA LEU A 172 14.68 10.12 23.09
C LEU A 172 14.84 11.22 24.14
N ARG A 173 13.78 11.98 24.44
CA ARG A 173 13.80 12.99 25.52
C ARG A 173 13.80 12.37 26.91
N GLY A 174 13.23 11.18 27.09
CA GLY A 174 13.18 10.46 28.34
C GLY A 174 14.53 9.91 28.83
N GLY A 175 15.59 10.00 28.02
CA GLY A 175 16.95 9.57 28.39
C GLY A 175 17.15 8.06 28.45
N GLY A 176 16.20 7.24 28.02
CA GLY A 176 16.35 5.79 27.91
C GLY A 176 17.35 5.42 26.82
N GLU A 177 18.23 4.47 27.08
CA GLU A 177 19.18 3.94 26.09
C GLU A 177 18.76 2.59 25.55
N GLU A 178 18.07 1.78 26.35
CA GLU A 178 17.61 0.45 26.03
C GLU A 178 16.10 0.33 26.28
N PHE A 179 15.40 -0.41 25.46
CA PHE A 179 13.94 -0.56 25.50
C PHE A 179 13.53 -2.01 25.27
N LEU A 180 12.42 -2.40 25.86
CA LEU A 180 11.82 -3.72 25.72
C LEU A 180 10.69 -3.65 24.67
N VAL A 181 10.70 -4.58 23.72
CA VAL A 181 9.65 -4.68 22.69
C VAL A 181 8.76 -5.87 22.99
N VAL A 182 7.44 -5.65 22.91
CA VAL A 182 6.42 -6.66 23.21
C VAL A 182 5.41 -6.79 22.09
N THR A 183 4.69 -7.92 22.02
CA THR A 183 3.47 -8.03 21.19
C THR A 183 2.35 -7.20 21.79
N ASP A 184 1.25 -7.04 21.04
CA ASP A 184 0.06 -6.33 21.54
C ASP A 184 -0.56 -7.04 22.77
N GLU A 185 -0.30 -8.36 22.94
CA GLU A 185 -0.70 -9.13 24.10
C GLU A 185 0.32 -9.07 25.27
N GLY A 186 1.37 -8.26 25.14
CA GLY A 186 2.40 -8.08 26.17
C GLY A 186 3.44 -9.20 26.26
N ARG A 187 3.54 -10.06 25.23
CA ARG A 187 4.60 -11.07 25.14
C ARG A 187 5.90 -10.46 24.64
N TYR A 188 7.00 -10.91 25.17
CA TYR A 188 8.33 -10.47 24.77
C TYR A 188 8.63 -10.78 23.30
N LEU A 189 9.07 -9.78 22.55
CA LEU A 189 9.54 -9.89 21.17
C LEU A 189 11.05 -9.72 21.04
N GLY A 190 11.64 -8.78 21.79
CA GLY A 190 13.05 -8.46 21.70
C GLY A 190 13.39 -7.21 22.48
N THR A 191 14.65 -6.78 22.35
CA THR A 191 15.13 -5.49 22.86
C THR A 191 15.45 -4.57 21.70
N THR A 192 15.43 -3.26 21.94
CA THR A 192 15.93 -2.27 20.99
C THR A 192 16.65 -1.16 21.75
N ASN A 193 17.46 -0.40 21.06
CA ASN A 193 18.25 0.65 21.65
C ASN A 193 18.01 2.01 20.98
N ARG A 194 18.54 3.06 21.58
CA ARG A 194 18.43 4.44 21.11
C ARG A 194 18.93 4.61 19.67
N GLN A 195 20.02 3.96 19.28
CA GLN A 195 20.59 4.05 17.94
C GLN A 195 19.64 3.50 16.88
N SER A 196 19.05 2.32 17.13
CA SER A 196 18.07 1.71 16.23
C SER A 196 16.80 2.55 16.04
N LEU A 197 16.43 3.36 17.05
CA LEU A 197 15.31 4.30 16.93
C LEU A 197 15.66 5.55 16.12
N LEU A 198 16.92 5.96 16.09
CA LEU A 198 17.39 7.11 15.31
C LEU A 198 17.47 6.75 13.82
N GLU A 199 17.94 5.54 13.52
CA GLU A 199 18.17 5.03 12.17
C GLU A 199 17.41 3.72 11.93
N PRO A 200 16.06 3.74 11.95
CA PRO A 200 15.28 2.53 11.71
C PRO A 200 15.47 2.04 10.27
N PRO A 201 15.36 0.73 10.03
CA PRO A 201 15.41 0.19 8.68
C PRO A 201 14.26 0.76 7.85
N ARG A 202 14.50 0.99 6.55
CA ARG A 202 13.50 1.49 5.61
C ARG A 202 13.15 0.42 4.60
N ALA A 203 11.87 0.25 4.33
CA ALA A 203 11.40 -0.59 3.22
C ALA A 203 11.88 0.02 1.91
N LYS A 204 12.48 -0.77 1.01
CA LYS A 204 12.81 -0.33 -0.35
C LYS A 204 11.60 -0.57 -1.26
N LEU A 205 11.13 0.48 -1.93
CA LEU A 205 9.97 0.42 -2.79
C LEU A 205 10.32 0.84 -4.23
N ILE A 206 9.85 0.05 -5.19
CA ILE A 206 9.66 0.50 -6.56
C ILE A 206 8.15 0.71 -6.74
N LEU A 207 7.76 1.93 -7.06
CA LEU A 207 6.38 2.29 -7.30
C LEU A 207 6.02 1.99 -8.75
N VAL A 208 4.92 1.28 -8.96
CA VAL A 208 4.36 1.02 -10.29
C VAL A 208 2.93 1.54 -10.36
N ASP A 209 2.52 2.05 -11.51
CA ASP A 209 1.18 2.55 -11.77
C ASP A 209 0.74 3.72 -10.88
N HIS A 210 1.68 4.40 -10.28
CA HIS A 210 1.51 5.68 -9.61
C HIS A 210 2.88 6.29 -9.30
N ASN A 211 2.93 7.61 -9.16
CA ASN A 211 4.15 8.35 -8.80
C ASN A 211 3.91 9.39 -7.70
N GLU A 212 2.72 9.42 -7.09
CA GLU A 212 2.38 10.31 -5.99
C GLU A 212 2.35 9.53 -4.66
N LEU A 213 3.09 9.99 -3.64
CA LEU A 213 3.13 9.32 -2.32
C LEU A 213 1.76 9.25 -1.64
N ALA A 214 0.86 10.18 -1.96
CA ALA A 214 -0.52 10.16 -1.46
C ALA A 214 -1.33 8.95 -1.97
N GLN A 215 -0.93 8.35 -3.08
CA GLN A 215 -1.54 7.15 -3.65
C GLN A 215 -0.79 5.86 -3.25
N ALA A 216 0.42 5.99 -2.69
CA ALA A 216 1.25 4.87 -2.29
C ALA A 216 0.77 4.21 -1.00
N VAL A 217 1.34 3.06 -0.68
CA VAL A 217 1.11 2.35 0.58
C VAL A 217 1.30 3.28 1.79
N PRO A 218 0.49 3.19 2.85
CA PRO A 218 0.69 3.96 4.07
C PRO A 218 2.14 3.86 4.58
N GLY A 219 2.74 4.99 4.96
CA GLY A 219 4.13 5.03 5.41
C GLY A 219 5.18 5.04 4.30
N ALA A 220 4.80 5.16 3.03
CA ALA A 220 5.75 5.30 1.92
C ALA A 220 6.64 6.55 2.05
N ASP A 221 6.20 7.56 2.78
CA ASP A 221 6.97 8.76 3.12
C ASP A 221 8.15 8.48 4.09
N GLU A 222 8.15 7.32 4.74
CA GLU A 222 9.25 6.83 5.60
C GLU A 222 10.09 5.74 4.91
N ALA A 223 9.65 5.23 3.76
CA ALA A 223 10.36 4.24 2.98
C ALA A 223 11.48 4.85 2.12
N GLU A 224 12.29 4.00 1.52
CA GLU A 224 13.26 4.35 0.49
C GLU A 224 12.66 4.03 -0.88
N ILE A 225 12.24 5.07 -1.61
CA ILE A 225 11.81 4.88 -3.00
C ILE A 225 13.06 4.73 -3.86
N VAL A 226 13.20 3.56 -4.50
CA VAL A 226 14.37 3.21 -5.33
C VAL A 226 14.05 3.15 -6.81
N GLY A 227 12.80 3.35 -7.22
CA GLY A 227 12.39 3.42 -8.62
C GLY A 227 10.92 3.77 -8.78
N VAL A 228 10.56 4.30 -9.94
CA VAL A 228 9.19 4.59 -10.36
C VAL A 228 9.01 4.17 -11.81
N LEU A 229 7.93 3.45 -12.10
CA LEU A 229 7.48 3.09 -13.44
C LEU A 229 5.98 3.34 -13.55
N ASP A 230 5.57 4.33 -14.36
CA ASP A 230 4.20 4.83 -14.37
C ASP A 230 3.80 5.42 -15.73
N HIS A 231 2.49 5.49 -16.00
CA HIS A 231 1.92 6.12 -17.18
C HIS A 231 1.01 7.33 -16.85
N HIS A 232 0.96 7.70 -15.59
CA HIS A 232 0.15 8.82 -15.11
C HIS A 232 0.88 10.16 -15.30
N ARG A 233 0.16 11.28 -15.04
CA ARG A 233 0.80 12.60 -14.95
C ARG A 233 1.85 12.60 -13.85
N LEU A 234 2.86 13.46 -14.01
CA LEU A 234 3.88 13.63 -13.00
C LEU A 234 3.28 14.21 -11.71
N GLY A 235 3.55 13.53 -10.61
CA GLY A 235 3.36 14.03 -9.26
C GLY A 235 4.60 14.76 -8.75
N ASN A 236 4.61 15.04 -7.46
CA ASN A 236 5.68 15.76 -6.77
C ASN A 236 6.46 14.85 -5.80
N ALA A 237 6.65 13.58 -6.11
CA ALA A 237 7.47 12.68 -5.31
C ALA A 237 8.92 13.20 -5.27
N SER A 238 9.41 13.58 -4.08
CA SER A 238 10.82 13.90 -3.87
C SER A 238 11.56 12.70 -3.33
N THR A 239 12.76 12.45 -3.84
CA THR A 239 13.65 11.39 -3.38
C THR A 239 14.96 11.99 -2.88
N VAL A 240 15.61 11.29 -1.93
CA VAL A 240 16.89 11.75 -1.38
C VAL A 240 18.04 11.52 -2.38
N LEU A 241 17.97 10.43 -3.14
CA LEU A 241 18.97 10.05 -4.14
C LEU A 241 18.33 10.03 -5.53
N PRO A 242 19.13 10.20 -6.61
CA PRO A 242 18.68 9.94 -7.96
C PRO A 242 18.24 8.49 -8.11
N ILE A 243 17.07 8.27 -8.72
CA ILE A 243 16.49 6.95 -8.96
C ILE A 243 16.07 6.81 -10.42
N PRO A 244 15.93 5.60 -10.96
CA PRO A 244 15.19 5.38 -12.19
C PRO A 244 13.75 5.88 -12.05
N PHE A 245 13.36 6.86 -12.85
CA PHE A 245 12.04 7.47 -12.84
C PHE A 245 11.51 7.49 -14.27
N VAL A 246 10.66 6.52 -14.60
CA VAL A 246 10.11 6.33 -15.94
C VAL A 246 8.62 6.62 -15.89
N VAL A 247 8.21 7.69 -16.57
CA VAL A 247 6.81 8.06 -16.74
C VAL A 247 6.60 8.40 -18.21
N GLU A 248 5.79 7.61 -18.90
CA GLU A 248 5.58 7.73 -20.33
C GLU A 248 4.09 7.69 -20.70
N PRO A 249 3.67 8.44 -21.75
CA PRO A 249 2.28 8.54 -22.14
C PRO A 249 1.84 7.31 -22.96
N VAL A 250 1.57 6.21 -22.26
CA VAL A 250 0.97 4.97 -22.78
C VAL A 250 -0.37 4.70 -22.11
N GLY A 251 -1.08 3.67 -22.55
CA GLY A 251 -2.39 3.31 -22.03
C GLY A 251 -2.33 2.60 -20.66
N SER A 252 -1.22 1.94 -20.34
CA SER A 252 -1.06 1.09 -19.15
C SER A 252 0.40 0.98 -18.75
N THR A 253 0.68 0.90 -17.45
CA THR A 253 2.03 0.64 -16.92
C THR A 253 2.53 -0.76 -17.32
N SER A 254 1.64 -1.74 -17.47
CA SER A 254 1.99 -3.07 -17.98
C SER A 254 2.61 -3.03 -19.38
N THR A 255 2.29 -2.03 -20.21
CA THR A 255 2.96 -1.78 -21.48
C THR A 255 4.44 -1.47 -21.28
N LEU A 256 4.75 -0.59 -20.33
CA LEU A 256 6.14 -0.23 -20.02
C LEU A 256 6.92 -1.42 -19.44
N VAL A 257 6.27 -2.26 -18.64
CA VAL A 257 6.87 -3.51 -18.14
C VAL A 257 7.16 -4.47 -19.29
N ALA A 258 6.23 -4.66 -20.22
CA ALA A 258 6.44 -5.51 -21.40
C ALA A 258 7.59 -5.02 -22.26
N GLU A 259 7.72 -3.71 -22.44
CA GLU A 259 8.84 -3.10 -23.16
C GLU A 259 10.16 -3.24 -22.40
N ALA A 260 10.17 -3.13 -21.08
CA ALA A 260 11.34 -3.42 -20.24
C ALA A 260 11.80 -4.86 -20.43
N CYS A 261 10.87 -5.84 -20.41
CA CYS A 261 11.18 -7.24 -20.69
C CYS A 261 11.86 -7.41 -22.06
N ARG A 262 11.30 -6.79 -23.10
CA ARG A 262 11.91 -6.83 -24.45
C ARG A 262 13.30 -6.20 -24.48
N ARG A 263 13.47 -5.06 -23.82
CA ARG A 263 14.76 -4.33 -23.73
C ARG A 263 15.84 -5.17 -23.10
N PHE A 264 15.50 -5.94 -22.07
CA PHE A 264 16.42 -6.83 -21.36
C PHE A 264 16.48 -8.25 -21.95
N ALA A 265 15.83 -8.49 -23.09
CA ALA A 265 15.72 -9.80 -23.73
C ALA A 265 15.12 -10.89 -22.81
N ALA A 266 14.31 -10.50 -21.83
CA ALA A 266 13.58 -11.42 -20.96
C ALA A 266 12.23 -11.75 -21.61
N VAL A 267 11.97 -13.04 -21.81
CA VAL A 267 10.70 -13.52 -22.38
C VAL A 267 9.81 -14.01 -21.25
N PRO A 268 8.72 -13.30 -20.91
CA PRO A 268 7.87 -13.70 -19.80
C PRO A 268 7.19 -15.06 -20.07
N PRO A 269 7.11 -15.94 -19.06
CA PRO A 269 6.35 -17.17 -19.15
C PRO A 269 4.85 -16.86 -19.33
N LEU A 270 4.08 -17.87 -19.74
CA LEU A 270 2.66 -17.74 -20.08
C LEU A 270 1.87 -16.98 -19.01
N GLU A 271 2.10 -17.30 -17.76
CA GLU A 271 1.36 -16.75 -16.62
C GLU A 271 1.63 -15.25 -16.45
N ILE A 272 2.88 -14.83 -16.57
CA ILE A 272 3.29 -13.43 -16.46
C ILE A 272 2.86 -12.64 -17.71
N ALA A 273 3.02 -13.24 -18.89
CA ALA A 273 2.56 -12.64 -20.13
C ALA A 273 1.04 -12.38 -20.10
N GLY A 274 0.27 -13.34 -19.60
CA GLY A 274 -1.17 -13.21 -19.45
C GLY A 274 -1.58 -12.11 -18.47
N LEU A 275 -0.90 -11.98 -17.33
CA LEU A 275 -1.19 -10.89 -16.38
C LEU A 275 -0.87 -9.53 -16.97
N LEU A 276 0.30 -9.35 -17.61
CA LEU A 276 0.66 -8.08 -18.25
C LEU A 276 -0.33 -7.72 -19.38
N LEU A 277 -0.75 -8.71 -20.18
CA LEU A 277 -1.81 -8.52 -21.16
C LEU A 277 -3.11 -8.04 -20.51
N SER A 278 -3.49 -8.63 -19.39
CA SER A 278 -4.69 -8.24 -18.64
C SER A 278 -4.65 -6.79 -18.16
N GLY A 279 -3.50 -6.32 -17.63
CA GLY A 279 -3.30 -4.91 -17.25
C GLY A 279 -3.52 -3.98 -18.46
N ILE A 280 -2.88 -4.28 -19.59
CA ILE A 280 -3.05 -3.49 -20.82
C ILE A 280 -4.52 -3.47 -21.27
N LEU A 281 -5.18 -4.62 -21.32
CA LEU A 281 -6.57 -4.71 -21.82
C LEU A 281 -7.58 -4.04 -20.88
N SER A 282 -7.33 -4.09 -19.57
CA SER A 282 -8.16 -3.39 -18.58
C SER A 282 -8.09 -1.88 -18.78
N ASP A 283 -6.91 -1.27 -18.71
CA ASP A 283 -6.71 0.18 -18.75
C ASP A 283 -7.04 0.80 -20.11
N THR A 284 -6.85 0.03 -21.18
CA THR A 284 -7.20 0.47 -22.54
C THR A 284 -8.64 0.14 -22.93
N ILE A 285 -9.40 -0.52 -22.06
CA ILE A 285 -10.76 -1.02 -22.35
C ILE A 285 -10.74 -1.81 -23.68
N VAL A 286 -9.84 -2.77 -23.76
CA VAL A 286 -9.58 -3.57 -24.99
C VAL A 286 -9.37 -2.63 -26.20
N PHE A 287 -8.44 -1.68 -26.06
CA PHE A 287 -8.05 -0.65 -27.04
C PHE A 287 -9.12 0.38 -27.44
N ARG A 288 -10.23 0.46 -26.69
CA ARG A 288 -11.31 1.44 -26.93
C ARG A 288 -11.13 2.75 -26.15
N SER A 289 -10.23 2.77 -25.15
CA SER A 289 -9.91 3.97 -24.40
C SER A 289 -9.15 4.99 -25.27
N PRO A 290 -9.42 6.30 -25.14
CA PRO A 290 -8.65 7.34 -25.80
C PRO A 290 -7.21 7.45 -25.28
N THR A 291 -6.88 6.73 -24.21
CA THR A 291 -5.52 6.62 -23.69
C THR A 291 -4.68 5.63 -24.47
N THR A 292 -5.31 4.75 -25.26
CA THR A 292 -4.65 3.69 -26.02
C THR A 292 -3.64 4.26 -27.02
N THR A 293 -2.47 3.66 -27.08
CA THR A 293 -1.42 3.99 -28.03
C THR A 293 -1.06 2.78 -28.91
N GLY A 294 -0.32 3.01 -29.98
CA GLY A 294 0.22 1.91 -30.79
C GLY A 294 1.22 1.03 -30.02
N ARG A 295 1.83 1.57 -28.95
CA ARG A 295 2.74 0.82 -28.05
C ARG A 295 1.97 -0.23 -27.26
N ASP A 296 0.78 0.13 -26.74
CA ASP A 296 -0.09 -0.79 -26.01
C ASP A 296 -0.54 -1.94 -26.89
N GLN A 297 -0.97 -1.63 -28.11
CA GLN A 297 -1.36 -2.65 -29.08
C GLN A 297 -0.20 -3.58 -29.44
N SER A 298 1.00 -3.04 -29.68
CA SER A 298 2.20 -3.83 -29.99
C SER A 298 2.63 -4.73 -28.83
N ALA A 299 2.58 -4.22 -27.59
CA ALA A 299 2.89 -4.99 -26.40
C ALA A 299 1.85 -6.11 -26.18
N ALA A 300 0.57 -5.79 -26.29
CA ALA A 300 -0.52 -6.74 -26.12
C ALA A 300 -0.48 -7.87 -27.15
N LEU A 301 -0.23 -7.58 -28.43
CA LEU A 301 -0.08 -8.60 -29.46
C LEU A 301 1.07 -9.55 -29.19
N TRP A 302 2.19 -9.04 -28.72
CA TRP A 302 3.32 -9.88 -28.33
C TRP A 302 2.99 -10.78 -27.15
N LEU A 303 2.39 -10.22 -26.08
CA LEU A 303 2.03 -10.97 -24.88
C LEU A 303 0.95 -12.02 -25.18
N ALA A 304 -0.06 -11.68 -26.00
CA ALA A 304 -1.10 -12.61 -26.43
C ALA A 304 -0.51 -13.82 -27.20
N GLY A 305 0.50 -13.59 -28.03
CA GLY A 305 1.24 -14.66 -28.71
C GLY A 305 1.96 -15.60 -27.72
N LEU A 306 2.50 -15.07 -26.61
CA LEU A 306 3.15 -15.87 -25.57
C LEU A 306 2.15 -16.67 -24.73
N CYS A 307 1.05 -16.05 -24.29
CA CYS A 307 0.04 -16.72 -23.47
C CYS A 307 -1.05 -17.45 -24.26
N LYS A 308 -1.02 -17.36 -25.60
CA LYS A 308 -1.91 -18.07 -26.54
C LYS A 308 -3.40 -17.77 -26.31
N VAL A 309 -3.73 -16.54 -26.03
CA VAL A 309 -5.12 -16.09 -25.89
C VAL A 309 -5.54 -15.22 -27.08
N ASP A 310 -6.83 -15.31 -27.46
CA ASP A 310 -7.45 -14.37 -28.38
C ASP A 310 -7.81 -13.08 -27.62
N ILE A 311 -7.30 -11.93 -28.08
CA ILE A 311 -7.47 -10.66 -27.38
C ILE A 311 -8.95 -10.25 -27.26
N PRO A 312 -9.78 -10.24 -28.32
CA PRO A 312 -11.18 -9.90 -28.21
C PRO A 312 -11.96 -10.77 -27.23
N ASP A 313 -11.81 -12.09 -27.34
CA ASP A 313 -12.52 -13.06 -26.49
C ASP A 313 -12.10 -12.93 -25.02
N TYR A 314 -10.80 -13.00 -24.75
CA TYR A 314 -10.27 -12.86 -23.40
C TYR A 314 -10.58 -11.48 -22.80
N GLY A 315 -10.41 -10.42 -23.58
CA GLY A 315 -10.67 -9.06 -23.14
C GLY A 315 -12.13 -8.84 -22.75
N GLN A 316 -13.08 -9.46 -23.46
CA GLN A 316 -14.49 -9.43 -23.10
C GLN A 316 -14.74 -10.11 -21.74
N HIS A 317 -14.19 -11.32 -21.52
CA HIS A 317 -14.30 -12.01 -20.22
C HIS A 317 -13.66 -11.22 -19.08
N LEU A 318 -12.48 -10.59 -19.32
CA LEU A 318 -11.81 -9.75 -18.32
C LEU A 318 -12.68 -8.56 -17.91
N LEU A 319 -13.27 -7.84 -18.89
CA LEU A 319 -14.15 -6.71 -18.59
C LEU A 319 -15.42 -7.14 -17.85
N GLN A 320 -16.00 -8.29 -18.23
CA GLN A 320 -17.18 -8.85 -17.56
C GLN A 320 -16.91 -9.31 -16.13
N ALA A 321 -15.64 -9.54 -15.76
CA ALA A 321 -15.27 -9.84 -14.37
C ALA A 321 -15.36 -8.63 -13.43
N SER A 322 -15.55 -7.40 -13.97
CA SER A 322 -15.85 -6.23 -13.13
C SER A 322 -17.16 -6.46 -12.37
N PRO A 323 -17.21 -6.22 -11.06
CA PRO A 323 -18.45 -6.35 -10.31
C PRO A 323 -19.43 -5.29 -10.81
N GLY A 324 -20.68 -5.67 -10.99
CA GLY A 324 -21.79 -4.72 -11.14
C GLY A 324 -21.92 -3.82 -9.90
N MET A 325 -22.90 -2.94 -9.92
CA MET A 325 -23.20 -2.09 -8.74
C MET A 325 -24.08 -2.81 -7.71
N ALA A 326 -24.77 -3.89 -8.09
CA ALA A 326 -25.78 -4.55 -7.26
C ALA A 326 -25.24 -5.03 -5.90
N ASP A 327 -24.10 -5.67 -5.89
CA ASP A 327 -23.49 -6.30 -4.70
C ASP A 327 -22.53 -5.39 -3.91
N ARG A 328 -22.39 -4.11 -4.31
CA ARG A 328 -21.50 -3.15 -3.64
C ARG A 328 -22.28 -2.12 -2.86
N SER A 329 -21.75 -1.70 -1.70
CA SER A 329 -22.35 -0.57 -0.98
C SER A 329 -22.18 0.74 -1.78
N ALA A 330 -23.09 1.70 -1.59
CA ALA A 330 -22.96 3.00 -2.23
C ALA A 330 -21.66 3.72 -1.81
N ASP A 331 -21.25 3.57 -0.56
CA ASP A 331 -20.00 4.10 -0.04
C ASP A 331 -18.79 3.50 -0.77
N ASP A 332 -18.75 2.19 -0.97
CA ASP A 332 -17.66 1.54 -1.70
C ASP A 332 -17.61 1.97 -3.17
N ILE A 333 -18.76 2.19 -3.79
CA ILE A 333 -18.83 2.66 -5.19
C ILE A 333 -18.32 4.09 -5.29
N VAL A 334 -18.79 4.99 -4.42
CA VAL A 334 -18.40 6.41 -4.42
C VAL A 334 -16.92 6.60 -4.08
N ASP A 335 -16.36 5.75 -3.22
CA ASP A 335 -14.94 5.80 -2.85
C ASP A 335 -14.05 4.98 -3.80
N SER A 336 -14.63 4.25 -4.76
CA SER A 336 -13.87 3.50 -5.77
C SER A 336 -13.19 4.44 -6.74
N ASP A 337 -11.88 4.25 -6.95
CA ASP A 337 -11.04 5.08 -7.84
C ASP A 337 -11.36 6.59 -7.77
N ARG A 338 -11.63 7.09 -6.56
CA ARG A 338 -11.93 8.51 -6.31
C ARG A 338 -10.67 9.33 -6.18
N LYS A 339 -10.60 10.47 -6.90
CA LYS A 339 -9.49 11.43 -6.80
C LYS A 339 -10.04 12.84 -6.61
N THR A 340 -9.37 13.62 -5.77
CA THR A 340 -9.69 15.02 -5.50
C THR A 340 -8.70 15.92 -6.22
N TYR A 341 -9.20 16.99 -6.80
CA TYR A 341 -8.50 17.97 -7.61
C TYR A 341 -8.80 19.38 -7.10
N GLU A 342 -7.83 20.28 -7.20
CA GLU A 342 -8.05 21.71 -7.06
C GLU A 342 -8.30 22.29 -8.45
N MET A 343 -9.49 22.85 -8.68
CA MET A 343 -9.95 23.42 -9.95
C MET A 343 -10.53 24.81 -9.69
N ALA A 344 -10.00 25.86 -10.34
CA ALA A 344 -10.45 27.24 -10.13
C ALA A 344 -10.60 27.59 -8.62
N GLY A 345 -9.59 27.29 -7.80
CA GLY A 345 -9.59 27.53 -6.36
C GLY A 345 -10.63 26.72 -5.54
N LYS A 346 -11.26 25.70 -6.14
CA LYS A 346 -12.29 24.87 -5.51
C LYS A 346 -11.87 23.41 -5.45
N SER A 347 -12.20 22.74 -4.34
CA SER A 347 -11.93 21.32 -4.17
C SER A 347 -13.02 20.49 -4.85
N VAL A 348 -12.66 19.74 -5.89
CA VAL A 348 -13.55 18.92 -6.71
C VAL A 348 -13.09 17.45 -6.65
N SER A 349 -14.01 16.55 -6.30
CA SER A 349 -13.73 15.12 -6.23
C SER A 349 -14.43 14.38 -7.37
N VAL A 350 -13.73 13.45 -8.03
CA VAL A 350 -14.27 12.65 -9.13
C VAL A 350 -13.96 11.18 -8.88
N ALA A 351 -15.01 10.39 -8.69
CA ALA A 351 -14.97 8.95 -8.63
C ALA A 351 -15.32 8.35 -10.00
N GLN A 352 -14.85 7.14 -10.26
CA GLN A 352 -15.22 6.36 -11.46
C GLN A 352 -15.54 4.93 -11.05
N VAL A 353 -16.60 4.39 -11.63
CA VAL A 353 -16.94 2.98 -11.56
C VAL A 353 -17.24 2.45 -12.96
N GLU A 354 -16.66 1.32 -13.27
CA GLU A 354 -16.90 0.58 -14.51
C GLU A 354 -17.93 -0.51 -14.28
N VAL A 355 -18.89 -0.60 -15.16
CA VAL A 355 -19.98 -1.59 -15.12
C VAL A 355 -20.14 -2.24 -16.49
N THR A 356 -20.75 -3.41 -16.51
CA THR A 356 -21.07 -4.11 -17.76
C THR A 356 -22.45 -3.74 -18.30
N SER A 357 -23.23 -2.99 -17.55
CA SER A 357 -24.55 -2.48 -17.96
C SER A 357 -24.96 -1.28 -17.08
N LEU A 358 -25.49 -0.25 -17.70
CA LEU A 358 -26.11 0.89 -17.02
C LEU A 358 -27.53 0.60 -16.48
N GLN A 359 -28.08 -0.59 -16.74
CA GLN A 359 -29.42 -0.96 -16.31
C GLN A 359 -29.62 -0.96 -14.78
N GLU A 360 -28.54 -1.16 -14.02
CA GLU A 360 -28.56 -1.10 -12.54
C GLU A 360 -28.60 0.34 -12.00
N LEU A 361 -28.17 1.33 -12.81
CA LEU A 361 -28.01 2.70 -12.35
C LEU A 361 -29.31 3.35 -11.85
N PRO A 362 -30.46 3.19 -12.48
CA PRO A 362 -31.74 3.78 -12.01
C PRO A 362 -32.14 3.30 -10.60
N GLU A 363 -31.93 2.03 -10.27
CA GLU A 363 -32.27 1.43 -8.97
C GLU A 363 -31.29 1.89 -7.88
N ARG A 364 -30.02 2.13 -8.23
CA ARG A 364 -28.95 2.53 -7.30
C ARG A 364 -28.78 4.04 -7.19
N LYS A 365 -29.53 4.82 -7.97
CA LYS A 365 -29.30 6.25 -8.11
C LYS A 365 -29.46 7.02 -6.80
N GLU A 366 -30.51 6.74 -6.04
CA GLU A 366 -30.82 7.50 -4.82
C GLU A 366 -29.81 7.24 -3.71
N ASP A 367 -29.38 5.99 -3.51
CA ASP A 367 -28.38 5.65 -2.51
C ASP A 367 -26.98 6.17 -2.87
N LEU A 368 -26.60 6.15 -4.16
CA LEU A 368 -25.38 6.74 -4.65
C LEU A 368 -25.37 8.26 -4.48
N LEU A 369 -26.48 8.94 -4.79
CA LEU A 369 -26.58 10.38 -4.59
C LEU A 369 -26.53 10.78 -3.11
N ALA A 370 -27.10 9.97 -2.21
CA ALA A 370 -27.00 10.18 -0.77
C ALA A 370 -25.56 10.01 -0.26
N ALA A 371 -24.86 8.98 -0.74
CA ALA A 371 -23.45 8.77 -0.42
C ALA A 371 -22.56 9.91 -0.92
N LEU A 372 -22.80 10.43 -2.12
CA LEU A 372 -22.10 11.62 -2.65
C LEU A 372 -22.34 12.86 -1.76
N GLU A 373 -23.59 13.12 -1.35
CA GLU A 373 -23.92 14.27 -0.47
C GLU A 373 -23.16 14.20 0.86
N ALA A 374 -23.14 13.02 1.49
CA ALA A 374 -22.40 12.80 2.72
C ALA A 374 -20.90 13.12 2.59
N ARG A 375 -20.30 12.91 1.42
CA ARG A 375 -18.88 13.25 1.14
C ARG A 375 -18.69 14.75 0.96
N VAL A 376 -19.64 15.44 0.30
CA VAL A 376 -19.63 16.90 0.17
C VAL A 376 -19.56 17.55 1.55
N GLU A 377 -20.44 17.14 2.45
CA GLU A 377 -20.51 17.70 3.80
C GLU A 377 -19.26 17.37 4.63
N LYS A 378 -18.83 16.10 4.62
CA LYS A 378 -17.70 15.61 5.43
C LYS A 378 -16.36 16.23 5.02
N GLU A 379 -16.15 16.40 3.72
CA GLU A 379 -14.85 16.80 3.15
C GLU A 379 -14.86 18.28 2.64
N ASN A 380 -15.96 18.99 2.82
CA ASN A 380 -16.16 20.38 2.36
C ASN A 380 -15.82 20.57 0.87
N LEU A 381 -16.36 19.68 0.02
CA LEU A 381 -16.13 19.71 -1.41
C LEU A 381 -17.06 20.71 -2.11
N ALA A 382 -16.54 21.47 -3.06
CA ALA A 382 -17.37 22.30 -3.93
C ALA A 382 -18.23 21.45 -4.89
N LEU A 383 -17.67 20.35 -5.37
CA LEU A 383 -18.34 19.38 -6.25
C LEU A 383 -17.78 18.00 -6.02
N ILE A 384 -18.66 16.99 -6.04
CA ILE A 384 -18.28 15.59 -6.18
C ILE A 384 -19.05 14.96 -7.33
N CYS A 385 -18.37 14.18 -8.15
CA CYS A 385 -18.92 13.48 -9.29
C CYS A 385 -18.62 11.99 -9.20
N LEU A 386 -19.59 11.17 -9.59
CA LEU A 386 -19.41 9.73 -9.87
C LEU A 386 -19.67 9.48 -11.35
N MET A 387 -18.65 9.09 -12.07
CA MET A 387 -18.72 8.64 -13.46
C MET A 387 -18.99 7.14 -13.49
N VAL A 388 -20.12 6.74 -14.01
CA VAL A 388 -20.51 5.34 -14.21
C VAL A 388 -20.34 5.02 -15.69
N THR A 389 -19.40 4.14 -16.01
CA THR A 389 -19.04 3.77 -17.40
C THR A 389 -19.45 2.35 -17.70
N ASP A 390 -20.33 2.19 -18.66
CA ASP A 390 -20.61 0.88 -19.30
C ASP A 390 -19.47 0.56 -20.28
N VAL A 391 -18.65 -0.41 -19.91
CA VAL A 391 -17.46 -0.80 -20.69
C VAL A 391 -17.82 -1.63 -21.94
N VAL A 392 -19.07 -2.13 -22.02
CA VAL A 392 -19.56 -2.88 -23.17
C VAL A 392 -20.08 -1.95 -24.27
N THR A 393 -20.95 -1.00 -23.88
CA THR A 393 -21.56 -0.04 -24.80
C THR A 393 -20.74 1.23 -25.02
N ILE A 394 -19.69 1.44 -24.18
CA ILE A 394 -18.85 2.66 -24.21
C ILE A 394 -19.71 3.91 -24.00
N GLN A 395 -20.61 3.85 -23.05
CA GLN A 395 -21.47 4.94 -22.64
C GLN A 395 -21.23 5.26 -21.16
N SER A 396 -21.27 6.53 -20.82
CA SER A 396 -21.09 6.95 -19.43
C SER A 396 -22.19 7.89 -18.97
N HIS A 397 -22.55 7.75 -17.70
CA HIS A 397 -23.40 8.69 -16.96
C HIS A 397 -22.60 9.33 -15.84
N LEU A 398 -23.00 10.55 -15.44
CA LEU A 398 -22.39 11.29 -14.36
C LEU A 398 -23.44 11.64 -13.31
N LEU A 399 -23.22 11.22 -12.09
CA LEU A 399 -23.97 11.66 -10.93
C LEU A 399 -23.17 12.72 -10.18
N CYS A 400 -23.79 13.85 -9.76
CA CYS A 400 -23.10 14.94 -9.09
C CYS A 400 -23.84 15.45 -7.86
N ARG A 401 -23.09 15.87 -6.84
CA ARG A 401 -23.52 16.62 -5.67
C ARG A 401 -22.57 17.78 -5.38
N GLY A 402 -23.02 18.77 -4.60
CA GLY A 402 -22.28 19.99 -4.28
C GLY A 402 -22.96 21.23 -4.83
N ASP A 403 -22.19 22.26 -5.12
CA ASP A 403 -22.68 23.58 -5.51
C ASP A 403 -23.63 23.55 -6.72
N LEU A 404 -24.78 24.21 -6.57
CA LEU A 404 -25.86 24.20 -7.55
C LEU A 404 -25.47 24.97 -8.82
N ALA A 405 -24.73 26.08 -8.67
CA ALA A 405 -24.29 26.89 -9.80
C ALA A 405 -23.26 26.13 -10.63
N ILE A 406 -22.32 25.44 -9.99
CA ILE A 406 -21.34 24.58 -10.69
C ILE A 406 -22.06 23.49 -11.47
N ARG A 407 -22.98 22.75 -10.83
CA ARG A 407 -23.74 21.69 -11.49
C ARG A 407 -24.59 22.21 -12.65
N ALA A 408 -25.12 23.43 -12.54
CA ALA A 408 -25.89 24.06 -13.60
C ALA A 408 -25.02 24.45 -14.81
N GLY A 409 -23.75 24.76 -14.59
CA GLY A 409 -22.78 25.16 -15.63
C GLY A 409 -22.06 24.00 -16.31
N LEU A 410 -22.31 22.73 -15.93
CA LEU A 410 -21.63 21.60 -16.55
C LEU A 410 -22.04 21.45 -18.03
N PRO A 411 -21.06 21.22 -18.94
CA PRO A 411 -21.29 21.20 -20.40
C PRO A 411 -21.83 19.85 -20.92
N PHE A 412 -22.58 19.10 -20.10
CA PHE A 412 -23.08 17.75 -20.42
C PHE A 412 -24.60 17.74 -20.58
N ALA A 413 -25.10 16.76 -21.34
CA ALA A 413 -26.53 16.58 -21.55
C ALA A 413 -27.22 16.21 -20.22
N ARG A 414 -28.10 17.08 -19.74
CA ARG A 414 -28.77 16.95 -18.46
C ARG A 414 -29.92 15.96 -18.52
N GLN A 415 -29.90 14.93 -17.68
CA GLN A 415 -31.00 13.97 -17.52
C GLN A 415 -31.82 14.23 -16.23
N GLY A 416 -31.28 15.03 -15.30
CA GLY A 416 -31.90 15.41 -14.05
C GLY A 416 -31.13 16.46 -13.28
N PRO A 417 -31.57 16.85 -12.08
CA PRO A 417 -30.88 17.86 -11.26
C PRO A 417 -29.44 17.50 -10.87
N SER A 418 -29.13 16.25 -10.86
CA SER A 418 -27.85 15.69 -10.41
C SER A 418 -27.31 14.60 -11.32
N GLU A 419 -27.88 14.46 -12.52
CA GLU A 419 -27.54 13.41 -13.47
C GLU A 419 -27.33 14.00 -14.87
N PHE A 420 -26.25 13.52 -15.50
CA PHE A 420 -25.84 13.95 -16.83
C PHE A 420 -25.44 12.74 -17.67
N GLU A 421 -25.74 12.79 -18.95
CA GLU A 421 -25.26 11.83 -19.93
C GLU A 421 -23.92 12.34 -20.49
N LEU A 422 -22.89 11.51 -20.41
CA LEU A 422 -21.56 11.81 -20.92
C LEU A 422 -21.31 11.26 -22.32
N GLY A 423 -22.21 10.38 -22.82
CA GLY A 423 -22.01 9.69 -24.07
C GLY A 423 -20.73 8.86 -24.07
N SER A 424 -19.88 9.07 -25.06
CA SER A 424 -18.61 8.34 -25.24
C SER A 424 -17.42 8.89 -24.43
N ILE A 425 -17.65 9.72 -23.42
CA ILE A 425 -16.62 10.13 -22.47
C ILE A 425 -16.39 8.98 -21.50
N VAL A 426 -15.30 8.23 -21.67
CA VAL A 426 -14.97 7.05 -20.85
C VAL A 426 -13.70 7.20 -20.04
N SER A 427 -12.93 8.27 -20.28
CA SER A 427 -11.71 8.56 -19.53
C SER A 427 -11.91 9.73 -18.59
N ARG A 428 -11.89 9.44 -17.27
CA ARG A 428 -11.90 10.49 -16.24
C ARG A 428 -10.79 11.52 -16.48
N LYS A 429 -9.54 11.05 -16.64
CA LYS A 429 -8.34 11.90 -16.69
C LYS A 429 -8.23 12.75 -17.94
N LYS A 430 -8.49 12.14 -19.13
CA LYS A 430 -8.25 12.79 -20.42
C LYS A 430 -9.47 13.54 -20.96
N GLN A 431 -10.67 13.18 -20.51
CA GLN A 431 -11.89 13.76 -21.05
C GLN A 431 -12.74 14.47 -19.99
N LEU A 432 -13.09 13.80 -18.88
CA LEU A 432 -14.00 14.38 -17.89
C LEU A 432 -13.35 15.50 -17.08
N VAL A 433 -12.17 15.27 -16.48
CA VAL A 433 -11.49 16.25 -15.64
C VAL A 433 -11.18 17.56 -16.38
N PRO A 434 -10.63 17.54 -17.61
CA PRO A 434 -10.45 18.79 -18.39
C PRO A 434 -11.75 19.52 -18.68
N ALA A 435 -12.85 18.81 -18.98
CA ALA A 435 -14.15 19.42 -19.22
C ALA A 435 -14.74 20.07 -17.94
N LEU A 436 -14.57 19.42 -16.78
CA LEU A 436 -14.97 20.00 -15.49
C LEU A 436 -14.14 21.24 -15.15
N GLN A 437 -12.83 21.20 -15.39
CA GLN A 437 -11.95 22.33 -15.13
C GLN A 437 -12.35 23.55 -15.99
N GLY A 438 -12.54 23.35 -17.31
CA GLY A 438 -13.00 24.44 -18.19
C GLY A 438 -14.34 25.03 -17.74
N ALA A 439 -15.31 24.18 -17.38
CA ALA A 439 -16.61 24.62 -16.89
C ALA A 439 -16.53 25.43 -15.57
N LEU A 440 -15.58 25.12 -14.68
CA LEU A 440 -15.38 25.88 -13.45
C LEU A 440 -14.67 27.23 -13.72
N GLU A 441 -13.72 27.26 -14.64
CA GLU A 441 -13.05 28.48 -15.06
C GLU A 441 -14.03 29.49 -15.76
N ASP A 442 -15.00 28.97 -16.50
CA ASP A 442 -16.05 29.80 -17.16
C ASP A 442 -17.07 30.37 -16.16
N LEU A 443 -17.09 29.90 -14.92
CA LEU A 443 -17.99 30.40 -13.86
C LEU A 443 -17.36 31.48 -12.95
N GLU A 444 -16.07 31.76 -13.11
CA GLU A 444 -15.36 32.86 -12.45
C GLU A 444 -15.51 34.15 -13.25
#